data_9c71d408aeefdb143150f1d33c27bb3c
#
_entry.id   9c71d408aeefdb143150f1d33c27bb3c
#
_cell.length_a   1.000
_cell.length_b   1.000
_cell.length_c   1.000
_cell.angle_alpha   90.00
_cell.angle_beta   90.00
_cell.angle_gamma   90.00
#
_symmetry.space_group_name_H-M   'P 1'
#
loop_
_entity.id
_entity.type
_entity.pdbx_description
1 polymer ?
#
loop_
_entity_poly.entity_id
_entity_poly.type
_entity_poly.pdbx_seq_one_letter_code
_entity_poly.pdbx_strand_id
1 'polypeptide(L)'
;MVRSAKPAGGHDPGPTDADEGIWRGRKVARRLVSPDGMVVLVGRNAEDNDILTAKLASPRDFWLHVASGPGSHVVVRNPGGLRRLPRETQRFAAGLAAGYSSAKDGGRTAVHLALAGDVGKPRGFAPGKVQLARFETVMATPQRAPEAGS
;
A
#
# COMPACT_ATOMS: atom_id res chain seq x y z
N MET A 1 12.80 -18.05 11.27
CA MET A 1 12.18 -18.07 11.33
C MET A 1 11.65 -17.62 11.57
N VAL A 2 11.46 -17.51 11.31
CA VAL A 2 10.90 -17.34 11.50
C VAL A 2 10.24 -17.23 11.70
N ARG A 3 10.11 -17.17 11.67
CA ARG A 3 9.34 -17.30 11.85
C ARG A 3 8.66 -16.69 12.10
N SER A 4 8.41 -16.24 11.40
CA SER A 4 7.51 -15.55 11.68
C SER A 4 6.94 -15.80 12.68
N ALA A 5 7.21 -15.47 13.18
CA ALA A 5 6.83 -15.90 14.27
C ALA A 5 5.56 -16.49 14.37
N LYS A 6 5.52 -17.66 14.40
CA LYS A 6 4.34 -18.42 14.48
C LYS A 6 3.76 -18.30 15.87
N PRO A 7 2.49 -18.05 16.00
CA PRO A 7 1.89 -17.98 17.31
C PRO A 7 2.02 -19.29 18.04
N ALA A 8 2.06 -19.21 19.32
CA ALA A 8 2.09 -20.37 20.15
C ALA A 8 0.88 -21.22 19.85
N GLY A 9 1.04 -22.51 20.02
CA GLY A 9 -0.06 -23.40 19.75
C GLY A 9 -0.20 -23.78 18.29
N GLY A 10 0.67 -23.23 17.47
CA GLY A 10 0.62 -23.58 16.07
C GLY A 10 -0.67 -23.20 15.38
N HIS A 11 -1.44 -22.35 16.00
CA HIS A 11 -2.70 -21.94 15.41
C HIS A 11 -2.45 -20.88 14.34
N ASP A 12 -2.98 -21.13 13.15
CA ASP A 12 -2.95 -20.16 12.07
C ASP A 12 -4.26 -19.40 12.08
N PRO A 13 -4.24 -18.13 12.45
CA PRO A 13 -5.48 -17.38 12.55
C PRO A 13 -6.10 -17.05 11.19
N GLY A 14 -5.42 -17.42 10.10
CA GLY A 14 -5.89 -17.04 8.78
C GLY A 14 -5.57 -15.58 8.50
N PRO A 15 -6.18 -15.02 7.46
CA PRO A 15 -5.94 -13.62 7.11
C PRO A 15 -6.33 -12.70 8.26
N THR A 16 -5.49 -11.70 8.49
CA THR A 16 -5.78 -10.72 9.53
C THR A 16 -6.67 -9.62 8.98
N ASP A 17 -7.28 -8.85 9.86
CA ASP A 17 -8.04 -7.68 9.45
C ASP A 17 -7.15 -6.73 8.64
N ALA A 18 -5.88 -6.61 9.03
CA ALA A 18 -4.95 -5.76 8.29
C ALA A 18 -4.83 -6.20 6.83
N ASP A 19 -4.74 -7.53 6.60
CA ASP A 19 -4.65 -8.05 5.23
C ASP A 19 -5.93 -7.84 4.44
N GLU A 20 -7.05 -7.65 5.12
CA GLU A 20 -8.33 -7.37 4.47
C GLU A 20 -8.57 -5.88 4.28
N GLY A 21 -7.68 -5.03 4.78
CA GLY A 21 -7.87 -3.59 4.70
C GLY A 21 -8.90 -3.08 5.70
N ILE A 22 -9.01 -3.74 6.85
CA ILE A 22 -10.02 -3.40 7.87
C ILE A 22 -9.33 -2.93 9.14
N TRP A 23 -9.82 -1.83 9.69
CA TRP A 23 -9.36 -1.26 10.95
C TRP A 23 -10.57 -1.01 11.84
N ARG A 24 -10.60 -1.72 12.98
CA ARG A 24 -11.70 -1.56 13.97
C ARG A 24 -13.06 -1.66 13.31
N GLY A 25 -13.22 -2.67 12.45
CA GLY A 25 -14.49 -2.94 11.80
C GLY A 25 -14.80 -2.09 10.58
N ARG A 26 -13.92 -1.13 10.26
CA ARG A 26 -14.14 -0.25 9.12
C ARG A 26 -13.23 -0.65 7.95
N LYS A 27 -13.83 -0.76 6.79
CA LYS A 27 -13.07 -1.02 5.56
C LYS A 27 -12.38 0.27 5.14
N VAL A 28 -11.06 0.32 5.25
CA VAL A 28 -10.29 1.52 4.92
C VAL A 28 -9.51 1.37 3.63
N ALA A 29 -9.42 0.16 3.07
CA ALA A 29 -8.67 -0.05 1.85
C ALA A 29 -9.32 -1.11 0.99
N ARG A 30 -9.20 -0.94 -0.32
CA ARG A 30 -9.56 -1.94 -1.30
C ARG A 30 -8.44 -2.98 -1.31
N ARG A 31 -8.80 -4.25 -1.29
CA ARG A 31 -7.82 -5.33 -1.27
C ARG A 31 -7.71 -5.95 -2.65
N LEU A 32 -6.49 -6.10 -3.13
CA LEU A 32 -6.18 -6.80 -4.38
C LEU A 32 -5.04 -7.75 -4.13
N VAL A 33 -4.77 -8.62 -5.09
CA VAL A 33 -3.64 -9.53 -5.04
C VAL A 33 -2.82 -9.32 -6.30
N SER A 34 -1.52 -9.15 -6.13
CA SER A 34 -0.63 -8.90 -7.26
C SER A 34 -0.38 -10.17 -8.06
N PRO A 35 0.22 -10.04 -9.24
CA PRO A 35 0.58 -11.22 -10.03
C PRO A 35 1.48 -12.21 -9.28
N ASP A 36 2.27 -11.72 -8.35
CA ASP A 36 3.16 -12.58 -7.54
C ASP A 36 2.49 -13.09 -6.27
N GLY A 37 1.20 -12.83 -6.09
CA GLY A 37 0.46 -13.34 -4.93
C GLY A 37 0.55 -12.48 -3.69
N MET A 38 1.07 -11.27 -3.78
CA MET A 38 1.17 -10.38 -2.61
C MET A 38 -0.10 -9.56 -2.44
N VAL A 39 -0.52 -9.39 -1.19
CA VAL A 39 -1.69 -8.58 -0.89
C VAL A 39 -1.37 -7.11 -1.09
N VAL A 40 -2.21 -6.40 -1.84
CA VAL A 40 -2.05 -4.99 -2.13
C VAL A 40 -3.29 -4.25 -1.64
N LEU A 41 -3.08 -3.22 -0.83
CA LEU A 41 -4.16 -2.45 -0.23
C LEU A 41 -4.12 -1.03 -0.78
N VAL A 42 -5.27 -0.54 -1.24
CA VAL A 42 -5.40 0.79 -1.82
C VAL A 42 -6.35 1.60 -0.96
N GLY A 43 -5.86 2.69 -0.37
CA GLY A 43 -6.66 3.54 0.50
C GLY A 43 -7.83 4.16 -0.22
N ARG A 44 -8.93 4.37 0.49
CA ARG A 44 -10.19 4.79 -0.13
C ARG A 44 -10.41 6.30 -0.16
N ASN A 45 -9.78 7.01 0.76
CA ASN A 45 -9.87 8.46 0.82
C ASN A 45 -8.73 8.96 1.71
N ALA A 46 -8.64 10.27 1.92
CA ALA A 46 -7.51 10.85 2.67
C ALA A 46 -7.41 10.31 4.09
N GLU A 47 -8.52 10.23 4.81
CA GLU A 47 -8.51 9.70 6.17
C GLU A 47 -8.16 8.22 6.19
N ASP A 48 -8.71 7.47 5.26
CA ASP A 48 -8.42 6.03 5.17
C ASP A 48 -6.97 5.78 4.78
N ASN A 49 -6.39 6.66 3.96
CA ASN A 49 -4.96 6.57 3.63
C ASN A 49 -4.11 6.67 4.90
N ASP A 50 -4.46 7.60 5.79
CA ASP A 50 -3.73 7.77 7.04
C ASP A 50 -3.85 6.52 7.91
N ILE A 51 -5.05 5.95 8.01
CA ILE A 51 -5.26 4.74 8.81
C ILE A 51 -4.49 3.57 8.21
N LEU A 52 -4.58 3.40 6.90
CA LEU A 52 -3.86 2.34 6.21
C LEU A 52 -2.37 2.40 6.51
N THR A 53 -1.79 3.58 6.35
CA THR A 53 -0.36 3.76 6.47
C THR A 53 0.11 3.71 7.93
N ALA A 54 -0.64 4.33 8.84
CA ALA A 54 -0.20 4.43 10.23
C ALA A 54 -0.60 3.24 11.10
N LYS A 55 -1.73 2.59 10.79
CA LYS A 55 -2.29 1.57 11.67
C LYS A 55 -2.22 0.16 11.10
N LEU A 56 -2.37 -0.01 9.81
CA LEU A 56 -2.40 -1.35 9.22
C LEU A 56 -1.05 -1.77 8.66
N ALA A 57 -0.31 -0.86 8.05
CA ALA A 57 0.95 -1.22 7.42
C ALA A 57 2.01 -1.57 8.47
N SER A 58 2.78 -2.60 8.18
CA SER A 58 3.96 -2.94 8.98
C SER A 58 5.16 -2.18 8.41
N PRO A 59 6.18 -1.89 9.23
CA PRO A 59 7.32 -1.09 8.75
C PRO A 59 8.01 -1.66 7.51
N ARG A 60 7.97 -2.96 7.33
CA ARG A 60 8.62 -3.60 6.17
C ARG A 60 7.72 -3.68 4.95
N ASP A 61 6.45 -3.31 5.06
CA ASP A 61 5.57 -3.30 3.91
C ASP A 61 6.05 -2.22 2.94
N PHE A 62 5.75 -2.41 1.66
CA PHE A 62 6.07 -1.37 0.67
C PHE A 62 4.91 -0.40 0.58
N TRP A 63 5.25 0.87 0.39
CA TRP A 63 4.29 1.97 0.31
C TRP A 63 4.52 2.73 -0.99
N LEU A 64 3.44 3.05 -1.69
CA LEU A 64 3.53 3.76 -2.96
C LEU A 64 2.48 4.86 -3.01
N HIS A 65 2.82 5.94 -3.71
CA HIS A 65 1.92 7.08 -3.91
C HIS A 65 2.43 7.87 -5.11
N VAL A 66 1.50 8.44 -5.88
CA VAL A 66 1.89 9.30 -6.99
C VAL A 66 2.82 10.39 -6.48
N ALA A 67 3.85 10.72 -7.28
CA ALA A 67 4.88 11.66 -6.83
C ALA A 67 4.35 13.08 -6.70
N SER A 68 3.31 13.43 -7.44
CA SER A 68 2.79 14.79 -7.46
C SER A 68 1.27 14.75 -7.49
N GLY A 69 0.65 15.52 -6.61
CA GLY A 69 -0.81 15.62 -6.55
C GLY A 69 -1.43 14.59 -5.62
N PRO A 70 -2.74 14.69 -5.42
CA PRO A 70 -3.45 13.77 -4.53
C PRO A 70 -3.65 12.40 -5.15
N GLY A 71 -3.72 11.39 -4.31
CA GLY A 71 -3.95 10.02 -4.74
C GLY A 71 -4.03 9.09 -3.57
N SER A 72 -4.36 7.83 -3.84
CA SER A 72 -4.44 6.80 -2.81
C SER A 72 -3.05 6.37 -2.38
N HIS A 73 -2.92 6.12 -1.08
CA HIS A 73 -1.77 5.36 -0.59
C HIS A 73 -1.97 3.90 -1.01
N VAL A 74 -0.91 3.27 -1.47
CA VAL A 74 -0.93 1.86 -1.84
C VAL A 74 0.09 1.15 -0.96
N VAL A 75 -0.33 0.08 -0.29
CA VAL A 75 0.55 -0.69 0.58
C VAL A 75 0.59 -2.12 0.07
N VAL A 76 1.80 -2.63 -0.14
CA VAL A 76 2.00 -4.04 -0.49
C VAL A 76 2.46 -4.74 0.78
N ARG A 77 1.66 -5.69 1.26
CA ARG A 77 1.99 -6.43 2.46
C ARG A 77 3.23 -7.29 2.19
N ASN A 78 4.15 -7.31 3.14
CA ASN A 78 5.44 -7.95 2.96
C ASN A 78 5.81 -8.83 4.16
N PRO A 79 5.00 -9.85 4.45
CA PRO A 79 5.26 -10.70 5.63
C PRO A 79 6.58 -11.45 5.52
N GLY A 80 7.07 -11.70 4.32
CA GLY A 80 8.33 -12.38 4.12
C GLY A 80 9.55 -11.49 4.26
N GLY A 81 9.35 -10.19 4.43
CA GLY A 81 10.47 -9.27 4.61
C GLY A 81 11.36 -9.14 3.37
N LEU A 82 10.79 -9.20 2.18
CA LEU A 82 11.56 -9.01 0.96
C LEU A 82 12.21 -7.64 0.97
N ARG A 83 13.41 -7.54 0.46
CA ARG A 83 14.13 -6.27 0.40
C ARG A 83 13.70 -5.44 -0.80
N ARG A 84 13.19 -6.09 -1.84
CA ARG A 84 12.73 -5.43 -3.06
C ARG A 84 11.42 -6.03 -3.48
N LEU A 85 10.57 -5.22 -4.07
CA LEU A 85 9.34 -5.72 -4.68
C LEU A 85 9.70 -6.56 -5.89
N PRO A 86 9.04 -7.72 -6.05
CA PRO A 86 9.11 -8.41 -7.33
C PRO A 86 8.64 -7.49 -8.45
N ARG A 87 9.26 -7.64 -9.59
CA ARG A 87 9.05 -6.73 -10.71
C ARG A 87 7.60 -6.53 -11.10
N GLU A 88 6.85 -7.63 -11.21
CA GLU A 88 5.46 -7.52 -11.65
C GLU A 88 4.57 -6.92 -10.56
N THR A 89 4.89 -7.19 -9.30
CA THR A 89 4.16 -6.58 -8.20
C THR A 89 4.44 -5.07 -8.15
N GLN A 90 5.68 -4.67 -8.40
CA GLN A 90 6.01 -3.24 -8.44
C GLN A 90 5.22 -2.55 -9.54
N ARG A 91 5.17 -3.13 -10.73
CA ARG A 91 4.41 -2.58 -11.85
C ARG A 91 2.93 -2.48 -11.50
N PHE A 92 2.39 -3.54 -10.91
CA PHE A 92 1.00 -3.59 -10.51
C PHE A 92 0.66 -2.51 -9.48
N ALA A 93 1.44 -2.45 -8.41
CA ALA A 93 1.17 -1.50 -7.32
C ALA A 93 1.39 -0.05 -7.74
N ALA A 94 2.46 0.20 -8.49
CA ALA A 94 2.73 1.56 -8.98
C ALA A 94 1.65 2.01 -9.97
N GLY A 95 1.18 1.09 -10.81
CA GLY A 95 0.07 1.39 -11.71
C GLY A 95 -1.19 1.77 -10.95
N LEU A 96 -1.48 1.09 -9.84
CA LEU A 96 -2.64 1.43 -9.02
C LEU A 96 -2.45 2.79 -8.33
N ALA A 97 -1.26 3.09 -7.85
CA ALA A 97 -1.00 4.38 -7.23
C ALA A 97 -1.25 5.51 -8.22
N ALA A 98 -0.83 5.34 -9.46
CA ALA A 98 -1.09 6.32 -10.51
C ALA A 98 -2.56 6.34 -10.90
N GLY A 99 -3.19 5.17 -11.01
CA GLY A 99 -4.57 5.05 -11.46
C GLY A 99 -5.59 5.57 -10.46
N TYR A 100 -5.27 5.55 -9.18
CA TYR A 100 -6.14 6.10 -8.13
C TYR A 100 -5.61 7.46 -7.67
N SER A 101 -5.16 8.28 -8.61
CA SER A 101 -4.60 9.59 -8.31
C SER A 101 -5.13 10.62 -9.29
N SER A 102 -4.72 11.87 -9.09
CA SER A 102 -5.06 12.94 -10.01
C SER A 102 -4.44 12.73 -11.40
N ALA A 103 -3.46 11.83 -11.52
CA ALA A 103 -2.80 11.52 -12.79
C ALA A 103 -3.47 10.37 -13.56
N LYS A 104 -4.64 9.93 -13.13
CA LYS A 104 -5.27 8.71 -13.66
C LYS A 104 -5.52 8.69 -15.16
N ASP A 105 -5.72 9.86 -15.76
CA ASP A 105 -6.02 9.96 -17.19
C ASP A 105 -4.80 10.33 -18.02
N GLY A 106 -3.64 10.44 -17.40
CA GLY A 106 -2.43 10.80 -18.12
C GLY A 106 -1.67 9.59 -18.61
N GLY A 107 -0.50 9.86 -19.15
CA GLY A 107 0.40 8.79 -19.57
C GLY A 107 1.23 8.32 -18.38
N ARG A 108 2.44 7.83 -18.66
CA ARG A 108 3.33 7.40 -17.59
C ARG A 108 3.57 8.54 -16.63
N THR A 109 3.56 8.21 -15.36
CA THR A 109 3.74 9.22 -14.33
C THR A 109 4.67 8.67 -13.24
N ALA A 110 5.28 9.58 -12.49
CA ALA A 110 6.20 9.22 -11.42
C ALA A 110 5.44 8.81 -10.18
N VAL A 111 5.91 7.76 -9.53
CA VAL A 111 5.32 7.22 -8.30
C VAL A 111 6.46 7.06 -7.30
N HIS A 112 6.24 7.52 -6.07
CA HIS A 112 7.20 7.30 -5.00
C HIS A 112 7.00 5.91 -4.41
N LEU A 113 8.10 5.22 -4.17
CA LEU A 113 8.13 3.89 -3.57
C LEU A 113 9.02 3.95 -2.34
N ALA A 114 8.49 3.53 -1.20
CA ALA A 114 9.20 3.56 0.06
C ALA A 114 8.82 2.34 0.88
N LEU A 115 9.54 2.11 1.98
CA LEU A 115 9.04 1.20 3.00
C LEU A 115 8.08 1.98 3.89
N ALA A 116 7.05 1.32 4.38
CA ALA A 116 6.08 1.99 5.26
C ALA A 116 6.76 2.59 6.48
N GLY A 117 7.83 1.97 6.96
CA GLY A 117 8.60 2.48 8.10
C GLY A 117 9.29 3.81 7.83
N ASP A 118 9.44 4.19 6.56
CA ASP A 118 10.06 5.46 6.18
C ASP A 118 9.02 6.55 5.92
N VAL A 119 7.74 6.27 6.16
CA VAL A 119 6.65 7.21 5.95
C VAL A 119 6.23 7.78 7.30
N GLY A 120 6.33 9.10 7.44
CA GLY A 120 5.97 9.77 8.68
C GLY A 120 4.82 10.74 8.48
N LYS A 121 4.16 11.08 9.59
CA LYS A 121 3.08 12.05 9.58
C LYS A 121 3.33 13.11 10.64
N PRO A 122 4.09 14.15 10.33
CA PRO A 122 4.33 15.21 11.29
C PRO A 122 3.03 15.84 11.77
N ARG A 123 3.05 16.33 13.01
CA ARG A 123 1.90 17.01 13.58
C ARG A 123 1.49 18.16 12.66
N GLY A 124 0.21 18.29 12.42
CA GLY A 124 -0.32 19.38 11.62
C GLY A 124 -0.44 19.10 10.15
N PHE A 125 0.08 17.96 9.69
CA PHE A 125 -0.12 17.59 8.28
C PHE A 125 -1.59 17.23 8.05
N ALA A 126 -2.13 17.70 6.93
CA ALA A 126 -3.50 17.42 6.55
C ALA A 126 -3.71 15.93 6.29
N PRO A 127 -4.96 15.44 6.35
CA PRO A 127 -5.24 14.04 6.03
C PRO A 127 -4.64 13.65 4.70
N GLY A 128 -4.03 12.47 4.66
CA GLY A 128 -3.39 11.94 3.45
C GLY A 128 -2.01 12.49 3.15
N LYS A 129 -1.58 13.53 3.84
CA LYS A 129 -0.26 14.13 3.62
C LYS A 129 0.76 13.47 4.53
N VAL A 130 1.93 13.15 3.99
CA VAL A 130 2.99 12.45 4.73
C VAL A 130 4.34 13.02 4.36
N GLN A 131 5.35 12.62 5.14
CA GLN A 131 6.73 12.96 4.87
C GLN A 131 7.51 11.67 4.69
N LEU A 132 8.36 11.60 3.67
CA LEU A 132 9.15 10.41 3.36
C LEU A 132 10.59 10.62 3.78
N ALA A 133 11.10 9.71 4.63
CA ALA A 133 12.51 9.76 5.02
C ALA A 133 13.40 9.20 3.91
N ARG A 134 12.95 8.14 3.26
CA ARG A 134 13.65 7.52 2.14
C ARG A 134 12.62 7.05 1.13
N PHE A 135 12.96 7.18 -0.13
CA PHE A 135 12.10 6.68 -1.19
C PHE A 135 12.87 6.64 -2.50
N GLU A 136 12.33 5.91 -3.44
CA GLU A 136 12.80 5.98 -4.82
C GLU A 136 11.61 6.34 -5.69
N THR A 137 11.90 6.76 -6.91
CA THR A 137 10.85 7.13 -7.85
C THR A 137 10.85 6.13 -8.99
N VAL A 138 9.67 5.62 -9.29
CA VAL A 138 9.48 4.68 -10.39
C VAL A 138 8.42 5.25 -11.32
N MET A 139 8.49 4.90 -12.60
CA MET A 139 7.53 5.36 -13.57
C MET A 139 6.45 4.29 -13.74
N ALA A 140 5.22 4.73 -13.87
CA ALA A 140 4.09 3.80 -13.98
C ALA A 140 3.05 4.30 -14.97
N THR A 141 2.37 3.35 -15.60
CA THR A 141 1.20 3.64 -16.40
C THR A 141 -0.03 3.46 -15.52
N PRO A 142 -0.91 4.46 -15.43
CA PRO A 142 -2.08 4.37 -14.56
C PRO A 142 -2.95 3.16 -14.87
N GLN A 143 -3.34 2.45 -13.82
CA GLN A 143 -4.23 1.29 -13.92
C GLN A 143 -5.20 1.33 -12.74
N ARG A 144 -6.37 0.77 -12.93
CA ARG A 144 -7.36 0.67 -11.86
C ARG A 144 -7.88 -0.74 -11.79
N ALA A 145 -8.36 -1.13 -10.61
CA ALA A 145 -8.94 -2.43 -10.43
C ALA A 145 -10.22 -2.54 -11.25
N PRO A 146 -10.58 -3.76 -11.67
CA PRO A 146 -11.87 -3.95 -12.33
C PRO A 146 -13.01 -3.47 -11.45
N GLU A 147 -14.07 -3.02 -12.11
CA GLU A 147 -15.24 -2.55 -11.39
C GLU A 147 -15.97 -3.70 -10.75
N ALA A 148 -16.82 -3.28 -9.85
CA ALA A 148 -17.77 -4.09 -9.26
C ALA A 148 -17.73 -5.51 -9.45
N GLY A 149 -18.30 -6.19 -8.75
CA GLY A 149 -18.32 -7.56 -8.88
C GLY A 149 -16.94 -8.06 -8.99
N SER A 150 -16.13 -7.23 -9.01
CA SER A 150 -14.76 -7.53 -9.21
C SER A 150 -14.01 -6.94 -8.06
#